data_6b9cbd4e84f96cddfd621802a49e7ad2
#
_entry.id   6b9cbd4e84f96cddfd621802a49e7ad2
#
_cell.length_a   1.000
_cell.length_b   1.000
_cell.length_c   1.000
_cell.angle_alpha   90.00
_cell.angle_beta   90.00
_cell.angle_gamma   90.00
#
_symmetry.space_group_name_H-M   'P 1'
#
loop_
_entity.id
_entity.type
_entity.pdbx_description
1 polymer ?
#
loop_
_entity_poly.entity_id
_entity_poly.type
_entity_poly.pdbx_seq_one_letter_code
_entity_poly.pdbx_strand_id
1 'polypeptide(L)'
;MTSSQKLLRVATLLGFALVCATVLWPSHALPENAPVTLPIETVANYLHAVIEADRDVYTRHVVERLQTKGVVVASENWEQKNTLPLPAQFLMESGRYIAKKGLGIQYRLISLWPINKRNVAANELEKAGLGTILTQPNRPHTGFMKIGETRYFQAVYADL
;
A
#
# COMPACT_ATOMS: atom_id res chain seq x y z
N MET A 1 48.44 26.57 -56.31
CA MET A 1 47.48 26.45 -55.18
C MET A 1 46.14 26.95 -55.67
N THR A 2 45.30 26.02 -56.02
CA THR A 2 44.09 26.20 -56.80
C THR A 2 42.95 26.72 -55.97
N SER A 3 42.15 27.56 -56.62
CA SER A 3 40.97 28.26 -56.10
C SER A 3 39.93 27.40 -55.35
N SER A 4 40.05 26.09 -55.48
CA SER A 4 39.12 25.12 -54.87
C SER A 4 39.32 24.92 -53.34
N GLN A 5 40.46 25.26 -52.78
CA GLN A 5 40.71 25.09 -51.32
C GLN A 5 40.21 26.23 -50.44
N LYS A 6 39.89 27.36 -51.07
CA LYS A 6 39.31 28.53 -50.34
C LYS A 6 37.80 28.43 -50.16
N LEU A 7 37.12 27.72 -51.02
CA LEU A 7 35.64 27.53 -50.93
C LEU A 7 35.27 26.49 -49.88
N LEU A 8 36.17 25.54 -49.56
CA LEU A 8 35.89 24.50 -48.57
C LEU A 8 36.06 24.98 -47.12
N ARG A 9 36.72 26.11 -46.89
CA ARG A 9 36.93 26.64 -45.54
C ARG A 9 35.86 27.67 -45.10
N VAL A 10 35.03 28.13 -46.01
CA VAL A 10 33.92 29.08 -45.71
C VAL A 10 32.64 28.29 -45.42
N ALA A 11 32.48 27.07 -45.92
CA ALA A 11 31.31 26.27 -45.71
C ALA A 11 31.24 25.57 -44.31
N THR A 12 32.37 25.59 -43.56
CA THR A 12 32.44 24.88 -42.24
C THR A 12 32.20 25.80 -41.04
N LEU A 13 31.93 27.07 -41.26
CA LEU A 13 31.65 28.04 -40.16
C LEU A 13 30.20 28.50 -40.03
N LEU A 14 29.29 27.95 -40.84
CA LEU A 14 27.87 28.30 -40.81
C LEU A 14 26.94 27.21 -40.28
N GLY A 15 27.49 26.26 -39.61
CA GLY A 15 26.67 25.16 -39.09
C GLY A 15 27.01 24.83 -37.68
N PHE A 16 26.54 25.58 -36.69
CA PHE A 16 26.17 25.11 -35.36
C PHE A 16 25.90 26.28 -34.40
N ALA A 17 24.95 27.11 -34.73
CA ALA A 17 24.22 27.85 -33.71
C ALA A 17 23.05 26.93 -33.29
N LEU A 18 23.34 25.89 -32.55
CA LEU A 18 22.33 25.14 -31.80
C LEU A 18 21.83 26.09 -30.72
N VAL A 19 20.74 26.79 -31.01
CA VAL A 19 19.98 27.50 -29.97
C VAL A 19 19.44 26.42 -29.03
N CYS A 20 20.19 26.13 -27.96
CA CYS A 20 19.61 25.52 -26.77
C CYS A 20 18.59 26.54 -26.25
N ALA A 21 17.38 26.50 -26.78
CA ALA A 21 16.22 27.01 -26.09
C ALA A 21 16.06 26.15 -24.83
N THR A 22 16.73 26.58 -23.76
CA THR A 22 16.40 26.09 -22.41
C THR A 22 14.96 26.49 -22.18
N VAL A 23 14.04 25.60 -22.48
CA VAL A 23 12.68 25.70 -22.01
C VAL A 23 12.82 25.72 -20.48
N LEU A 24 12.80 26.92 -19.92
CA LEU A 24 12.61 27.14 -18.50
C LEU A 24 11.19 26.67 -18.22
N TRP A 25 11.05 25.34 -18.05
CA TRP A 25 9.87 24.79 -17.43
C TRP A 25 9.81 25.43 -16.04
N PRO A 26 8.75 26.14 -15.71
CA PRO A 26 8.61 26.62 -14.35
C PRO A 26 8.58 25.37 -13.47
N SER A 27 9.72 25.10 -12.85
CA SER A 27 9.76 24.14 -11.74
C SER A 27 8.87 24.76 -10.69
N HIS A 28 7.61 24.31 -10.61
CA HIS A 28 6.80 24.52 -9.42
C HIS A 28 7.43 23.68 -8.30
N ALA A 29 8.66 24.06 -7.93
CA ALA A 29 9.26 23.55 -6.71
C ALA A 29 8.31 23.99 -5.60
N LEU A 30 7.69 23.01 -4.94
CA LEU A 30 7.01 23.27 -3.69
C LEU A 30 7.99 24.01 -2.79
N PRO A 31 7.57 25.07 -2.08
CA PRO A 31 8.45 25.75 -1.17
C PRO A 31 9.07 24.71 -0.21
N GLU A 32 10.39 24.74 -0.07
CA GLU A 32 11.21 23.75 0.64
C GLU A 32 10.70 23.45 2.06
N ASN A 33 9.90 24.33 2.65
CA ASN A 33 9.33 24.23 3.99
C ASN A 33 7.80 24.09 4.00
N ALA A 34 7.14 23.80 2.88
CA ALA A 34 5.70 23.55 2.90
C ALA A 34 5.43 22.20 3.55
N PRO A 35 4.57 22.12 4.60
CA PRO A 35 4.21 20.86 5.18
C PRO A 35 3.52 19.99 4.10
N VAL A 36 4.08 18.80 3.86
CA VAL A 36 3.43 17.81 2.98
C VAL A 36 2.24 17.23 3.74
N THR A 37 1.03 17.60 3.32
CA THR A 37 -0.20 17.08 3.90
C THR A 37 -0.78 16.04 2.95
N LEU A 38 -0.93 14.80 3.43
CA LEU A 38 -1.61 13.73 2.70
C LEU A 38 -3.04 13.57 3.22
N PRO A 39 -4.03 13.39 2.34
CA PRO A 39 -5.36 12.98 2.76
C PRO A 39 -5.31 11.69 3.58
N ILE A 40 -6.08 11.60 4.65
CA ILE A 40 -6.06 10.43 5.54
C ILE A 40 -6.48 9.16 4.80
N GLU A 41 -7.37 9.27 3.82
CA GLU A 41 -7.79 8.17 2.94
C GLU A 41 -6.61 7.64 2.11
N THR A 42 -5.74 8.53 1.64
CA THR A 42 -4.51 8.14 0.90
C THR A 42 -3.58 7.34 1.80
N VAL A 43 -3.39 7.77 3.03
CA VAL A 43 -2.58 7.06 4.02
C VAL A 43 -3.17 5.67 4.29
N ALA A 44 -4.49 5.57 4.48
CA ALA A 44 -5.17 4.31 4.70
C ALA A 44 -5.01 3.35 3.50
N ASN A 45 -5.12 3.87 2.26
CA ASN A 45 -4.93 3.08 1.04
C ASN A 45 -3.49 2.56 0.93
N TYR A 46 -2.49 3.36 1.27
CA TYR A 46 -1.09 2.90 1.27
C TYR A 46 -0.85 1.81 2.30
N LEU A 47 -1.38 1.97 3.51
CA LEU A 47 -1.29 0.95 4.54
C LEU A 47 -1.98 -0.34 4.12
N HIS A 48 -3.18 -0.25 3.52
CA HIS A 48 -3.89 -1.42 3.01
C HIS A 48 -3.07 -2.15 1.95
N ALA A 49 -2.53 -1.44 0.96
CA ALA A 49 -1.71 -2.03 -0.10
C ALA A 49 -0.48 -2.77 0.44
N VAL A 50 0.19 -2.23 1.46
CA VAL A 50 1.34 -2.89 2.11
C VAL A 50 0.88 -4.15 2.84
N ILE A 51 -0.20 -4.07 3.62
CA ILE A 51 -0.75 -5.19 4.39
C ILE A 51 -1.18 -6.33 3.46
N GLU A 52 -1.84 -6.01 2.35
CA GLU A 52 -2.28 -6.97 1.34
C GLU A 52 -1.08 -7.64 0.66
N ALA A 53 -0.09 -6.86 0.24
CA ALA A 53 1.14 -7.38 -0.36
C ALA A 53 1.90 -8.31 0.59
N ASP A 54 2.05 -7.96 1.85
CA ASP A 54 2.72 -8.78 2.87
C ASP A 54 2.00 -10.11 3.07
N ARG A 55 0.66 -10.09 3.11
CA ARG A 55 -0.15 -11.31 3.22
C ARG A 55 -0.02 -12.20 1.99
N ASP A 56 -0.03 -11.62 0.79
CA ASP A 56 0.13 -12.35 -0.46
C ASP A 56 1.50 -13.01 -0.56
N VAL A 57 2.56 -12.28 -0.22
CA VAL A 57 3.93 -12.82 -0.18
C VAL A 57 4.02 -13.96 0.82
N TYR A 58 3.47 -13.80 2.02
CA TYR A 58 3.44 -14.85 3.03
C TYR A 58 2.67 -16.08 2.54
N THR A 59 1.49 -15.91 1.98
CA THR A 59 0.65 -16.99 1.48
C THR A 59 1.34 -17.78 0.38
N ARG A 60 1.79 -17.10 -0.68
CA ARG A 60 2.33 -17.76 -1.89
C ARG A 60 3.76 -18.28 -1.70
N HIS A 61 4.62 -17.45 -1.11
CA HIS A 61 6.05 -17.75 -1.06
C HIS A 61 6.49 -18.48 0.20
N VAL A 62 5.69 -18.47 1.25
CA VAL A 62 5.99 -19.21 2.49
C VAL A 62 5.04 -20.40 2.63
N VAL A 63 3.75 -20.15 2.81
CA VAL A 63 2.79 -21.23 3.14
C VAL A 63 2.65 -22.23 2.00
N GLU A 64 2.17 -21.79 0.84
CA GLU A 64 1.92 -22.68 -0.32
C GLU A 64 3.20 -23.38 -0.78
N ARG A 65 4.30 -22.64 -0.86
CA ARG A 65 5.58 -23.20 -1.28
C ARG A 65 6.07 -24.31 -0.35
N LEU A 66 5.97 -24.13 0.96
CA LEU A 66 6.47 -25.13 1.93
C LEU A 66 5.50 -26.30 2.05
N GLN A 67 4.19 -26.06 1.98
CA GLN A 67 3.19 -27.14 1.96
C GLN A 67 3.32 -28.02 0.72
N THR A 68 3.46 -27.41 -0.47
CA THR A 68 3.64 -28.16 -1.74
C THR A 68 4.91 -29.01 -1.72
N LYS A 69 5.94 -28.57 -1.05
CA LYS A 69 7.20 -29.31 -0.90
C LYS A 69 7.18 -30.34 0.25
N GLY A 70 6.08 -30.44 0.99
CA GLY A 70 5.95 -31.34 2.12
C GLY A 70 6.87 -31.01 3.30
N VAL A 71 7.35 -29.77 3.40
CA VAL A 71 8.29 -29.34 4.46
C VAL A 71 7.53 -29.04 5.75
N VAL A 72 6.49 -28.20 5.68
CA VAL A 72 5.65 -27.84 6.82
C VAL A 72 4.29 -27.36 6.31
N VAL A 73 3.26 -27.55 7.12
CA VAL A 73 1.89 -27.10 6.84
C VAL A 73 1.52 -25.90 7.70
N ALA A 74 0.53 -25.13 7.27
CA ALA A 74 -0.09 -24.10 8.11
C ALA A 74 -1.27 -24.71 8.88
N SER A 75 -1.45 -24.32 10.14
CA SER A 75 -2.57 -24.79 10.97
C SER A 75 -3.05 -23.74 11.96
N GLU A 76 -4.29 -23.87 12.43
CA GLU A 76 -4.87 -22.98 13.44
C GLU A 76 -4.10 -23.01 14.77
N ASN A 77 -3.57 -24.17 15.14
CA ASN A 77 -2.83 -24.40 16.38
C ASN A 77 -1.32 -24.39 16.14
N TRP A 78 -0.85 -23.44 15.35
CA TRP A 78 0.52 -23.36 14.86
C TRP A 78 1.57 -23.29 15.99
N GLU A 79 1.28 -22.59 17.07
CA GLU A 79 2.21 -22.48 18.22
C GLU A 79 2.43 -23.82 18.90
N GLN A 80 1.37 -24.62 19.08
CA GLN A 80 1.45 -25.93 19.76
C GLN A 80 1.97 -27.05 18.85
N LYS A 81 1.75 -26.91 17.54
CA LYS A 81 2.08 -27.96 16.56
C LYS A 81 3.39 -27.74 15.82
N ASN A 82 4.10 -26.65 16.09
CA ASN A 82 5.30 -26.25 15.34
C ASN A 82 5.05 -26.19 13.82
N THR A 83 3.89 -25.68 13.44
CA THR A 83 3.49 -25.44 12.05
C THR A 83 3.55 -23.95 11.73
N LEU A 84 3.23 -23.57 10.49
CA LEU A 84 3.08 -22.16 10.15
C LEU A 84 1.73 -21.63 10.61
N PRO A 85 1.60 -20.34 10.99
CA PRO A 85 0.31 -19.70 11.16
C PRO A 85 -0.44 -19.66 9.82
N LEU A 86 -1.76 -19.74 9.87
CA LEU A 86 -2.58 -19.46 8.69
C LEU A 86 -2.38 -18.01 8.23
N PRO A 87 -2.54 -17.68 6.92
CA PRO A 87 -2.41 -16.31 6.43
C PRO A 87 -3.25 -15.28 7.19
N ALA A 88 -4.46 -15.65 7.59
CA ALA A 88 -5.31 -14.82 8.43
C ALA A 88 -4.71 -14.59 9.84
N GLN A 89 -4.08 -15.59 10.42
CA GLN A 89 -3.41 -15.45 11.72
C GLN A 89 -2.14 -14.62 11.61
N PHE A 90 -1.36 -14.79 10.55
CA PHE A 90 -0.21 -13.92 10.26
C PHE A 90 -0.62 -12.45 10.24
N LEU A 91 -1.69 -12.12 9.53
CA LEU A 91 -2.23 -10.76 9.48
C LEU A 91 -2.66 -10.25 10.87
N MET A 92 -3.35 -11.08 11.64
CA MET A 92 -3.78 -10.71 13.00
C MET A 92 -2.60 -10.48 13.95
N GLU A 93 -1.55 -11.31 13.86
CA GLU A 93 -0.33 -11.12 14.65
C GLU A 93 0.37 -9.81 14.25
N SER A 94 0.55 -9.54 12.96
CA SER A 94 1.10 -8.28 12.47
C SER A 94 0.30 -7.07 12.99
N GLY A 95 -1.04 -7.15 13.00
CA GLY A 95 -1.92 -6.13 13.60
C GLY A 95 -1.65 -5.90 15.09
N ARG A 96 -1.40 -6.97 15.86
CA ARG A 96 -1.04 -6.85 17.28
C ARG A 96 0.33 -6.20 17.48
N TYR A 97 1.30 -6.53 16.62
CA TYR A 97 2.64 -5.92 16.70
C TYR A 97 2.61 -4.43 16.36
N ILE A 98 1.86 -4.01 15.34
CA ILE A 98 1.77 -2.59 15.00
C ILE A 98 1.02 -1.79 16.07
N ALA A 99 -0.04 -2.35 16.66
CA ALA A 99 -0.76 -1.71 17.76
C ALA A 99 0.16 -1.43 18.98
N LYS A 100 1.10 -2.35 19.27
CA LYS A 100 2.08 -2.18 20.35
C LYS A 100 3.08 -1.04 20.10
N LYS A 101 3.22 -0.56 18.86
CA LYS A 101 4.10 0.59 18.55
C LYS A 101 3.54 1.92 19.05
N GLY A 102 2.25 1.99 19.42
CA GLY A 102 1.65 3.21 19.97
C GLY A 102 1.48 4.34 18.96
N LEU A 103 1.53 4.05 17.64
CA LEU A 103 1.40 5.04 16.57
C LEU A 103 -0.05 5.38 16.23
N GLY A 104 -1.03 4.85 16.97
CA GLY A 104 -2.45 5.06 16.71
C GLY A 104 -2.98 4.28 15.50
N ILE A 105 -2.17 3.37 14.94
CA ILE A 105 -2.54 2.50 13.82
C ILE A 105 -3.00 1.16 14.37
N GLN A 106 -4.17 0.71 13.91
CA GLN A 106 -4.71 -0.60 14.23
C GLN A 106 -5.39 -1.18 13.00
N TYR A 107 -5.29 -2.48 12.79
CA TYR A 107 -6.08 -3.18 11.79
C TYR A 107 -6.41 -4.59 12.26
N ARG A 108 -7.47 -5.15 11.71
CA ARG A 108 -7.96 -6.49 12.03
C ARG A 108 -8.80 -7.05 10.90
N LEU A 109 -8.96 -8.34 10.86
CA LEU A 109 -9.92 -9.00 10.00
C LEU A 109 -11.31 -8.96 10.64
N ILE A 110 -12.33 -8.70 9.82
CA ILE A 110 -13.74 -8.76 10.20
C ILE A 110 -14.53 -9.53 9.14
N SER A 111 -15.62 -10.17 9.55
CA SER A 111 -16.47 -10.93 8.63
C SER A 111 -17.92 -10.86 9.08
N LEU A 112 -18.85 -11.00 8.13
CA LEU A 112 -20.27 -11.23 8.41
C LEU A 112 -20.51 -12.64 8.94
N TRP A 113 -19.69 -13.60 8.55
CA TRP A 113 -19.78 -15.01 8.95
C TRP A 113 -18.46 -15.51 9.53
N PRO A 114 -17.98 -14.94 10.64
CA PRO A 114 -16.67 -15.26 11.15
C PRO A 114 -16.62 -16.66 11.78
N ILE A 115 -15.65 -17.46 11.38
CA ILE A 115 -15.31 -18.71 12.07
C ILE A 115 -14.83 -18.38 13.49
N ASN A 116 -13.89 -17.44 13.60
CA ASN A 116 -13.49 -16.90 14.90
C ASN A 116 -14.45 -15.77 15.32
N LYS A 117 -15.18 -16.00 16.41
CA LYS A 117 -16.17 -15.05 16.94
C LYS A 117 -15.62 -13.68 17.32
N ARG A 118 -14.29 -13.53 17.44
CA ARG A 118 -13.65 -12.23 17.66
C ARG A 118 -13.60 -11.36 16.39
N ASN A 119 -13.86 -11.95 15.23
CA ASN A 119 -13.82 -11.26 13.93
C ASN A 119 -15.19 -10.74 13.50
N VAL A 120 -16.12 -10.57 14.43
CA VAL A 120 -17.39 -9.85 14.17
C VAL A 120 -17.13 -8.34 14.05
N ALA A 121 -17.99 -7.62 13.33
CA ALA A 121 -18.00 -6.16 13.31
C ALA A 121 -18.24 -5.62 14.73
N ALA A 122 -17.42 -4.70 15.18
CA ALA A 122 -17.47 -4.14 16.54
C ALA A 122 -18.29 -2.84 16.63
N ASN A 123 -18.56 -2.19 15.48
CA ASN A 123 -19.28 -0.92 15.43
C ASN A 123 -20.12 -0.81 14.15
N GLU A 124 -20.96 0.21 14.06
CA GLU A 124 -21.87 0.41 12.94
C GLU A 124 -21.12 0.72 11.63
N LEU A 125 -19.98 1.40 11.68
CA LEU A 125 -19.18 1.66 10.49
C LEU A 125 -18.61 0.36 9.89
N GLU A 126 -18.14 -0.55 10.71
CA GLU A 126 -17.68 -1.89 10.24
C GLU A 126 -18.85 -2.71 9.67
N LYS A 127 -20.01 -2.68 10.28
CA LYS A 127 -21.20 -3.37 9.76
C LYS A 127 -21.62 -2.82 8.40
N ALA A 128 -21.71 -1.48 8.29
CA ALA A 128 -22.02 -0.81 7.03
C ALA A 128 -20.96 -1.08 5.98
N GLY A 129 -19.68 -1.08 6.38
CA GLY A 129 -18.55 -1.40 5.53
C GLY A 129 -18.62 -2.80 4.95
N LEU A 130 -18.87 -3.81 5.77
CA LEU A 130 -19.06 -5.20 5.32
C LEU A 130 -20.23 -5.30 4.32
N GLY A 131 -21.34 -4.60 4.54
CA GLY A 131 -22.45 -4.54 3.58
C GLY A 131 -22.06 -3.88 2.26
N THR A 132 -21.26 -2.80 2.31
CA THR A 132 -20.80 -2.08 1.13
C THR A 132 -19.87 -2.93 0.28
N ILE A 133 -18.85 -3.54 0.87
CA ILE A 133 -17.86 -4.32 0.14
C ILE A 133 -18.42 -5.60 -0.51
N LEU A 134 -19.54 -6.14 -0.02
CA LEU A 134 -20.24 -7.25 -0.68
C LEU A 134 -20.75 -6.89 -2.07
N THR A 135 -21.15 -5.66 -2.28
CA THR A 135 -21.71 -5.20 -3.55
C THR A 135 -20.71 -4.40 -4.38
N GLN A 136 -19.73 -3.79 -3.72
CA GLN A 136 -18.71 -2.92 -4.32
C GLN A 136 -17.32 -3.25 -3.74
N PRO A 137 -16.75 -4.42 -4.03
CA PRO A 137 -15.50 -4.87 -3.39
C PRO A 137 -14.30 -3.96 -3.66
N ASN A 138 -14.27 -3.29 -4.80
CA ASN A 138 -13.19 -2.37 -5.18
C ASN A 138 -13.30 -0.97 -4.53
N ARG A 139 -14.35 -0.73 -3.73
CA ARG A 139 -14.58 0.56 -3.09
C ARG A 139 -14.52 0.41 -1.57
N PRO A 140 -13.48 0.97 -0.91
CA PRO A 140 -13.42 0.96 0.53
C PRO A 140 -14.58 1.76 1.14
N HIS A 141 -15.09 1.29 2.25
CA HIS A 141 -16.06 2.04 3.06
C HIS A 141 -15.30 2.76 4.16
N THR A 142 -15.40 4.10 4.18
CA THR A 142 -14.62 4.94 5.09
C THR A 142 -15.51 5.83 5.94
N GLY A 143 -15.01 6.22 7.11
CA GLY A 143 -15.70 7.14 7.99
C GLY A 143 -14.86 7.50 9.22
N PHE A 144 -15.45 8.34 10.06
CA PHE A 144 -14.87 8.71 11.33
C PHE A 144 -15.69 8.16 12.49
N MET A 145 -14.99 7.69 13.51
CA MET A 145 -15.60 7.28 14.76
C MET A 145 -14.91 7.99 15.93
N LYS A 146 -15.61 8.10 17.04
CA LYS A 146 -15.08 8.65 18.29
C LYS A 146 -15.02 7.55 19.36
N ILE A 147 -13.87 7.42 20.01
CA ILE A 147 -13.69 6.53 21.16
C ILE A 147 -13.16 7.39 22.29
N GLY A 148 -13.99 7.61 23.33
CA GLY A 148 -13.71 8.62 24.34
C GLY A 148 -13.62 10.00 23.67
N GLU A 149 -12.53 10.72 23.91
CA GLU A 149 -12.28 12.05 23.31
C GLU A 149 -11.50 11.99 21.99
N THR A 150 -11.02 10.81 21.59
CA THR A 150 -10.20 10.66 20.40
C THR A 150 -11.04 10.31 19.18
N ARG A 151 -10.80 11.05 18.08
CA ARG A 151 -11.42 10.80 16.77
C ARG A 151 -10.50 9.93 15.94
N TYR A 152 -11.04 8.85 15.40
CA TYR A 152 -10.35 7.91 14.53
C TYR A 152 -10.95 7.93 13.13
N PHE A 153 -10.09 7.86 12.13
CA PHE A 153 -10.49 7.50 10.78
C PHE A 153 -10.50 5.97 10.67
N GLN A 154 -11.56 5.41 10.13
CA GLN A 154 -11.71 3.98 9.89
C GLN A 154 -12.01 3.71 8.43
N ALA A 155 -11.38 2.68 7.87
CA ALA A 155 -11.62 2.21 6.52
C ALA A 155 -11.80 0.68 6.53
N VAL A 156 -12.79 0.21 5.79
CA VAL A 156 -13.08 -1.22 5.58
C VAL A 156 -12.82 -1.53 4.13
N TYR A 157 -11.96 -2.51 3.88
CA TYR A 157 -11.57 -2.99 2.56
C TYR A 157 -12.04 -4.43 2.38
N ALA A 158 -12.32 -4.82 1.14
CA ALA A 158 -12.51 -6.23 0.81
C ALA A 158 -11.16 -6.96 0.92
N ASP A 159 -11.22 -8.19 1.37
CA ASP A 159 -10.10 -9.12 1.37
C ASP A 159 -10.28 -10.05 0.16
N LEU A 160 -9.58 -9.77 -0.93
CA LEU A 160 -9.72 -10.40 -2.25
C LEU A 160 -8.64 -11.46 -2.50
#